data_aeee7c3f9622cf14eb42af6a299f34e3
#
_entry.id   aeee7c3f9622cf14eb42af6a299f34e3
#
_cell.length_a   1.000
_cell.length_b   1.000
_cell.length_c   1.000
_cell.angle_alpha   90.00
_cell.angle_beta   90.00
_cell.angle_gamma   90.00
#
_symmetry.space_group_name_H-M   'P 1'
#
loop_
_entity.id
_entity.type
_entity.pdbx_description
1 polymer ?
#
loop_
_entity_poly.entity_id
_entity_poly.type
_entity_poly.pdbx_seq_one_letter_code
_entity_poly.pdbx_strand_id
1 'polypeptide(L)'
;MARFHSSPPSFSQCRQVVCHLVWDQDFECSIHSTETKISRSMKRMALYLHHPECSKDCAYAMVNALSSDYQIRIFEESELDDDNFFDHIDIIAFPGGIGDSDSYPNFFTRTRANRIARFLDGGGHYLGICMGAYWAGSRYFDILNDVSPVQYIKRPNATVRRSYGTVTEVDWNGTKEQMYFYDGCALIGDETKFKTIARYANGDPMAIIQGRIGVIGCHPEAPLYWYEKPWQYINKHWNDGRHHTLLLDFVNELCPVS
;
A
#
# COMPACT_ATOMS: atom_id res chain seq x y z
N MET A 1 30.61 29.69 -28.26
CA MET A 1 30.31 28.38 -27.61
C MET A 1 30.12 28.61 -26.12
N ALA A 2 28.90 28.77 -25.68
CA ALA A 2 28.55 28.96 -24.26
C ALA A 2 27.89 27.66 -23.77
N ARG A 3 28.51 26.99 -22.78
CA ARG A 3 27.98 25.82 -22.11
C ARG A 3 27.01 26.29 -21.02
N PHE A 4 25.75 25.99 -21.15
CA PHE A 4 24.78 26.11 -20.05
C PHE A 4 24.85 24.84 -19.22
N HIS A 5 25.39 24.96 -18.00
CA HIS A 5 25.19 23.98 -16.94
C HIS A 5 23.89 24.34 -16.22
N SER A 6 22.84 23.54 -16.42
CA SER A 6 21.66 23.58 -15.54
C SER A 6 21.86 22.58 -14.41
N SER A 7 22.07 23.08 -13.21
CA SER A 7 22.05 22.30 -11.96
C SER A 7 20.62 21.81 -11.70
N PRO A 8 20.43 20.59 -11.14
CA PRO A 8 19.12 20.13 -10.73
C PRO A 8 18.58 20.95 -9.56
N PRO A 9 17.26 21.13 -9.43
CA PRO A 9 16.66 21.91 -8.36
C PRO A 9 16.95 21.26 -6.99
N SER A 10 17.30 22.13 -6.03
CA SER A 10 17.70 21.75 -4.69
C SER A 10 16.53 21.12 -3.89
N PHE A 11 16.89 20.18 -3.05
CA PHE A 11 16.05 19.36 -2.14
C PHE A 11 15.20 20.14 -1.10
N SER A 12 15.14 21.47 -1.19
CA SER A 12 14.50 22.32 -0.17
C SER A 12 12.99 22.55 -0.34
N GLN A 13 12.39 22.19 -1.47
CA GLN A 13 10.96 22.42 -1.71
C GLN A 13 10.02 21.29 -1.28
N CYS A 14 10.52 20.10 -1.00
CA CYS A 14 9.71 18.97 -0.51
C CYS A 14 9.44 18.98 1.00
N ARG A 15 10.04 19.91 1.76
CA ARG A 15 9.88 19.94 3.23
C ARG A 15 8.62 20.62 3.75
N GLN A 16 7.83 21.27 2.91
CA GLN A 16 6.72 22.12 3.37
C GLN A 16 5.33 21.46 3.40
N VAL A 17 5.13 20.28 2.82
CA VAL A 17 3.81 19.63 2.78
C VAL A 17 3.59 18.59 3.89
N VAL A 18 4.65 18.10 4.53
CA VAL A 18 4.57 17.00 5.51
C VAL A 18 4.51 17.48 6.97
N CYS A 19 4.74 18.78 7.25
CA CYS A 19 4.87 19.29 8.63
C CYS A 19 3.56 19.71 9.32
N HIS A 20 2.37 19.46 8.78
CA HIS A 20 1.12 19.96 9.39
C HIS A 20 0.06 18.89 9.69
N LEU A 21 0.44 17.63 9.86
CA LEU A 21 -0.46 16.60 10.40
C LEU A 21 0.10 16.01 11.70
N VAL A 22 0.53 16.89 12.60
CA VAL A 22 0.72 16.54 14.01
C VAL A 22 -0.63 16.72 14.71
N TRP A 23 -1.07 15.69 15.38
CA TRP A 23 -2.24 15.71 16.26
C TRP A 23 -2.04 16.75 17.36
N ASP A 24 -2.73 17.89 17.25
CA ASP A 24 -3.02 18.73 18.42
C ASP A 24 -4.51 18.64 18.73
N GLN A 25 -4.78 18.32 19.98
CA GLN A 25 -6.10 18.36 20.56
C GLN A 25 -6.57 19.83 20.62
N ASP A 26 -7.87 20.03 20.39
CA ASP A 26 -8.65 21.23 20.66
C ASP A 26 -8.49 22.43 19.71
N PHE A 27 -9.33 22.45 18.68
CA PHE A 27 -9.80 23.73 18.12
C PHE A 27 -11.31 23.67 17.84
N GLU A 28 -12.11 24.10 18.79
CA GLU A 28 -13.51 24.45 18.55
C GLU A 28 -13.55 25.77 17.75
N CYS A 29 -13.92 25.70 16.48
CA CYS A 29 -14.32 26.87 15.72
C CYS A 29 -15.81 26.81 15.43
N SER A 30 -16.56 27.62 16.16
CA SER A 30 -18.01 27.81 16.01
C SER A 30 -18.28 28.65 14.75
N ILE A 31 -18.76 28.04 13.68
CA ILE A 31 -19.40 28.74 12.57
C ILE A 31 -20.77 28.12 12.34
N HIS A 32 -21.81 28.90 12.65
CA HIS A 32 -23.19 28.61 12.30
C HIS A 32 -23.37 28.77 10.78
N SER A 33 -23.61 27.69 10.08
CA SER A 33 -24.40 27.68 8.85
C SER A 33 -25.08 26.34 8.69
N THR A 34 -26.37 26.38 8.62
CA THR A 34 -27.31 25.28 8.44
C THR A 34 -27.13 24.64 7.08
N GLU A 35 -26.30 23.63 6.99
CA GLU A 35 -26.41 22.53 6.03
C GLU A 35 -25.98 21.28 6.77
N THR A 36 -26.93 20.34 6.93
CA THR A 36 -26.69 19.03 7.53
C THR A 36 -25.82 18.20 6.57
N LYS A 37 -24.57 18.55 6.41
CA LYS A 37 -23.54 17.61 5.96
C LYS A 37 -23.32 16.66 7.11
N ILE A 38 -23.80 15.43 6.97
CA ILE A 38 -23.33 14.30 7.78
C ILE A 38 -21.82 14.32 7.64
N SER A 39 -21.13 14.78 8.66
CA SER A 39 -19.66 14.72 8.73
C SER A 39 -19.28 13.24 8.75
N ARG A 40 -18.97 12.70 7.58
CA ARG A 40 -18.49 11.35 7.44
C ARG A 40 -17.12 11.30 8.13
N SER A 41 -17.04 10.66 9.29
CA SER A 41 -15.78 10.48 9.99
C SER A 41 -14.80 9.75 9.06
N MET A 42 -13.69 10.41 8.71
CA MET A 42 -12.64 9.76 7.91
C MET A 42 -12.06 8.60 8.70
N LYS A 43 -11.88 7.46 8.04
CA LYS A 43 -11.23 6.29 8.64
C LYS A 43 -9.74 6.56 8.85
N ARG A 44 -9.19 5.95 9.89
CA ARG A 44 -7.81 6.15 10.34
C ARG A 44 -6.94 4.98 9.93
N MET A 45 -5.87 5.28 9.24
CA MET A 45 -4.89 4.29 8.74
C MET A 45 -3.54 4.53 9.40
N ALA A 46 -2.98 3.49 10.03
CA ALA A 46 -1.58 3.47 10.45
C ALA A 46 -0.75 2.86 9.32
N LEU A 47 0.15 3.65 8.71
CA LEU A 47 1.02 3.22 7.62
C LEU A 47 2.44 3.04 8.12
N TYR A 48 2.96 1.82 7.96
CA TYR A 48 4.32 1.47 8.36
C TYR A 48 5.39 2.18 7.53
N LEU A 49 6.36 2.77 8.21
CA LEU A 49 7.58 3.30 7.59
C LEU A 49 8.76 3.14 8.54
N HIS A 50 9.62 2.17 8.26
CA HIS A 50 10.91 2.01 8.89
C HIS A 50 11.98 1.79 7.82
N HIS A 51 13.12 2.46 7.97
CA HIS A 51 14.26 2.28 7.10
C HIS A 51 15.26 1.31 7.76
N PRO A 52 15.73 0.25 7.07
CA PRO A 52 15.71 0.03 5.62
C PRO A 52 14.57 -0.89 5.11
N GLU A 53 13.68 -1.40 5.95
CA GLU A 53 12.74 -2.48 5.63
C GLU A 53 11.70 -2.10 4.59
N CYS A 54 11.25 -0.85 4.56
CA CYS A 54 10.31 -0.39 3.54
C CYS A 54 10.87 0.77 2.72
N SER A 55 10.38 0.89 1.51
CA SER A 55 10.73 2.03 0.66
C SER A 55 9.98 3.27 1.11
N LYS A 56 10.70 4.36 1.39
CA LYS A 56 10.11 5.67 1.65
C LYS A 56 9.22 6.12 0.48
N ASP A 57 9.67 5.87 -0.75
CA ASP A 57 8.92 6.24 -1.95
C ASP A 57 7.57 5.50 -2.01
N CYS A 58 7.54 4.19 -1.67
CA CYS A 58 6.30 3.42 -1.61
C CYS A 58 5.36 3.93 -0.51
N ALA A 59 5.89 4.22 0.69
CA ALA A 59 5.08 4.74 1.79
C ALA A 59 4.46 6.10 1.44
N TYR A 60 5.26 7.05 0.95
CA TYR A 60 4.74 8.36 0.54
C TYR A 60 3.80 8.29 -0.67
N ALA A 61 4.02 7.37 -1.60
CA ALA A 61 3.10 7.11 -2.69
C ALA A 61 1.72 6.66 -2.17
N MET A 62 1.69 5.75 -1.18
CA MET A 62 0.43 5.36 -0.52
C MET A 62 -0.24 6.53 0.20
N VAL A 63 0.53 7.38 0.92
CA VAL A 63 -0.02 8.60 1.53
C VAL A 63 -0.67 9.48 0.48
N ASN A 64 0.02 9.75 -0.63
CA ASN A 64 -0.50 10.60 -1.69
C ASN A 64 -1.76 10.03 -2.36
N ALA A 65 -1.81 8.72 -2.56
CA ALA A 65 -2.95 8.07 -3.20
C ALA A 65 -4.19 7.96 -2.30
N LEU A 66 -4.02 7.94 -0.95
CA LEU A 66 -5.10 7.60 -0.02
C LEU A 66 -5.53 8.76 0.91
N SER A 67 -4.74 9.84 1.03
CA SER A 67 -4.99 10.92 2.00
C SER A 67 -6.24 11.76 1.73
N SER A 68 -6.86 11.66 0.56
CA SER A 68 -8.15 12.30 0.28
C SER A 68 -9.32 11.69 1.09
N ASP A 69 -9.23 10.39 1.40
CA ASP A 69 -10.34 9.62 2.00
C ASP A 69 -9.99 9.02 3.36
N TYR A 70 -8.69 8.95 3.70
CA TYR A 70 -8.18 8.35 4.92
C TYR A 70 -7.30 9.33 5.70
N GLN A 71 -7.47 9.37 7.02
CA GLN A 71 -6.54 10.03 7.91
C GLN A 71 -5.35 9.08 8.17
N ILE A 72 -4.17 9.43 7.63
CA ILE A 72 -3.01 8.54 7.65
C ILE A 72 -2.00 8.99 8.70
N ARG A 73 -1.64 8.08 9.62
CA ARG A 73 -0.54 8.22 10.57
C ARG A 73 0.59 7.29 10.15
N ILE A 74 1.80 7.80 10.03
CA ILE A 74 3.00 6.96 9.84
C ILE A 74 3.46 6.43 11.20
N PHE A 75 3.88 5.15 11.23
CA PHE A 75 4.37 4.51 12.44
C PHE A 75 5.61 3.65 12.19
N GLU A 76 6.38 3.43 13.26
CA GLU A 76 7.48 2.46 13.32
C GLU A 76 7.06 1.26 14.17
N GLU A 77 7.72 0.10 13.99
CA GLU A 77 7.35 -1.14 14.69
C GLU A 77 7.45 -1.07 16.22
N SER A 78 8.30 -0.17 16.76
CA SER A 78 8.42 0.06 18.21
C SER A 78 7.13 0.61 18.83
N GLU A 79 6.33 1.33 18.07
CA GLU A 79 5.04 1.87 18.51
C GLU A 79 4.00 0.75 18.75
N LEU A 80 4.18 -0.40 18.10
CA LEU A 80 3.36 -1.59 18.37
C LEU A 80 3.53 -2.13 19.80
N ASP A 81 4.53 -1.68 20.56
CA ASP A 81 4.73 -2.07 21.95
C ASP A 81 3.82 -1.28 22.91
N ASP A 82 3.25 -0.16 22.47
CA ASP A 82 2.22 0.59 23.21
C ASP A 82 0.86 -0.15 23.15
N ASP A 83 0.26 -0.38 24.31
CA ASP A 83 -1.03 -1.07 24.41
C ASP A 83 -2.18 -0.31 23.74
N ASN A 84 -2.09 1.01 23.67
CA ASN A 84 -3.09 1.88 23.08
C ASN A 84 -2.84 2.18 21.59
N PHE A 85 -1.80 1.60 20.99
CA PHE A 85 -1.43 1.91 19.59
C PHE A 85 -2.60 1.76 18.61
N PHE A 86 -3.41 0.72 18.79
CA PHE A 86 -4.53 0.42 17.90
C PHE A 86 -5.82 1.18 18.24
N ASP A 87 -5.83 1.95 19.33
CA ASP A 87 -7.00 2.75 19.67
C ASP A 87 -7.28 3.74 18.56
N HIS A 88 -8.50 3.67 18.04
CA HIS A 88 -8.92 4.52 16.92
C HIS A 88 -8.23 4.27 15.56
N ILE A 89 -7.54 3.14 15.35
CA ILE A 89 -7.05 2.70 14.04
C ILE A 89 -8.07 1.75 13.42
N ASP A 90 -8.42 2.00 12.16
CA ASP A 90 -9.31 1.12 11.38
C ASP A 90 -8.51 0.17 10.48
N ILE A 91 -7.37 0.66 9.96
CA ILE A 91 -6.53 -0.07 9.02
C ILE A 91 -5.06 0.05 9.42
N ILE A 92 -4.34 -1.09 9.49
CA ILE A 92 -2.88 -1.10 9.49
C ILE A 92 -2.38 -1.39 8.07
N ALA A 93 -1.44 -0.59 7.56
CA ALA A 93 -0.98 -0.69 6.19
C ALA A 93 0.53 -0.88 6.08
N PHE A 94 0.96 -1.75 5.17
CA PHE A 94 2.36 -2.04 4.89
C PHE A 94 2.66 -1.79 3.40
N PRO A 95 3.59 -0.89 3.07
CA PRO A 95 3.91 -0.50 1.70
C PRO A 95 4.85 -1.50 1.03
N GLY A 96 5.24 -1.20 -0.20
CA GLY A 96 6.36 -1.84 -0.88
C GLY A 96 7.69 -1.59 -0.16
N GLY A 97 8.66 -2.46 -0.39
CA GLY A 97 9.96 -2.40 0.26
C GLY A 97 11.09 -2.98 -0.57
N ILE A 98 12.27 -2.97 0.02
CA ILE A 98 13.50 -3.50 -0.58
C ILE A 98 13.55 -5.00 -0.28
N GLY A 99 12.92 -5.82 -1.00
CA GLY A 99 12.89 -7.27 -1.16
C GLY A 99 13.71 -8.23 -0.30
N ASP A 100 14.60 -7.77 0.56
CA ASP A 100 15.33 -8.59 1.52
C ASP A 100 14.67 -8.45 2.89
N SER A 101 13.96 -9.49 3.29
CA SER A 101 13.25 -9.53 4.56
C SER A 101 13.95 -10.41 5.59
N ASP A 102 15.25 -10.67 5.45
CA ASP A 102 16.03 -11.45 6.41
C ASP A 102 16.10 -10.75 7.78
N SER A 103 16.00 -9.41 7.79
CA SER A 103 15.98 -8.62 9.01
C SER A 103 14.59 -8.53 9.65
N TYR A 104 13.51 -8.96 8.99
CA TYR A 104 12.14 -8.92 9.51
C TYR A 104 12.03 -9.38 10.99
N PRO A 105 12.65 -10.49 11.45
CA PRO A 105 12.52 -10.95 12.83
C PRO A 105 13.12 -9.97 13.86
N ASN A 106 14.00 -9.06 13.44
CA ASN A 106 14.60 -8.06 14.31
C ASN A 106 13.62 -6.92 14.63
N PHE A 107 12.67 -6.66 13.73
CA PHE A 107 11.69 -5.59 13.84
C PHE A 107 10.33 -6.11 14.30
N PHE A 108 9.87 -7.21 13.73
CA PHE A 108 8.59 -7.84 14.05
C PHE A 108 8.79 -9.10 14.89
N THR A 109 8.99 -8.90 16.18
CA THR A 109 8.99 -9.99 17.15
C THR A 109 7.64 -10.71 17.13
N ARG A 110 7.60 -11.95 17.63
CA ARG A 110 6.34 -12.71 17.76
C ARG A 110 5.27 -11.95 18.55
N THR A 111 5.68 -11.15 19.55
CA THR A 111 4.76 -10.31 20.35
C THR A 111 4.10 -9.27 19.47
N ARG A 112 4.87 -8.52 18.65
CA ARG A 112 4.33 -7.48 17.74
C ARG A 112 3.44 -8.09 16.67
N ALA A 113 3.87 -9.21 16.05
CA ALA A 113 3.04 -9.94 15.08
C ALA A 113 1.70 -10.40 15.70
N ASN A 114 1.71 -10.93 16.92
CA ASN A 114 0.50 -11.33 17.64
C ASN A 114 -0.41 -10.13 17.97
N ARG A 115 0.14 -8.93 18.15
CA ARG A 115 -0.68 -7.72 18.36
C ARG A 115 -1.43 -7.33 17.09
N ILE A 116 -0.77 -7.44 15.92
CA ILE A 116 -1.43 -7.25 14.62
C ILE A 116 -2.54 -8.28 14.44
N ALA A 117 -2.29 -9.55 14.70
CA ALA A 117 -3.31 -10.60 14.61
C ALA A 117 -4.53 -10.30 15.52
N ARG A 118 -4.29 -9.91 16.78
CA ARG A 118 -5.37 -9.53 17.71
C ARG A 118 -6.14 -8.30 17.25
N PHE A 119 -5.47 -7.32 16.63
CA PHE A 119 -6.12 -6.16 16.04
C PHE A 119 -7.11 -6.58 14.93
N LEU A 120 -6.71 -7.51 14.05
CA LEU A 120 -7.58 -8.07 13.02
C LEU A 120 -8.76 -8.83 13.60
N ASP A 121 -8.52 -9.67 14.62
CA ASP A 121 -9.57 -10.40 15.36
C ASP A 121 -10.57 -9.42 16.02
N GLY A 122 -10.08 -8.28 16.51
CA GLY A 122 -10.85 -7.21 17.11
C GLY A 122 -11.64 -6.34 16.12
N GLY A 123 -11.53 -6.58 14.83
CA GLY A 123 -12.29 -5.86 13.79
C GLY A 123 -11.47 -4.91 12.93
N GLY A 124 -10.18 -4.75 13.17
CA GLY A 124 -9.29 -3.98 12.34
C GLY A 124 -9.03 -4.63 10.99
N HIS A 125 -8.42 -3.88 10.05
CA HIS A 125 -8.12 -4.34 8.71
C HIS A 125 -6.63 -4.25 8.41
N TYR A 126 -6.15 -5.12 7.52
CA TYR A 126 -4.78 -5.13 7.01
C TYR A 126 -4.75 -4.76 5.54
N LEU A 127 -3.89 -3.83 5.15
CA LEU A 127 -3.58 -3.52 3.75
C LEU A 127 -2.10 -3.77 3.49
N GLY A 128 -1.78 -4.66 2.54
CA GLY A 128 -0.39 -4.92 2.15
C GLY A 128 -0.18 -4.74 0.66
N ILE A 129 0.83 -3.93 0.27
CA ILE A 129 1.21 -3.74 -1.13
C ILE A 129 2.64 -4.28 -1.33
N CYS A 130 2.86 -5.10 -2.36
CA CYS A 130 4.15 -5.69 -2.73
C CYS A 130 4.84 -6.37 -1.52
N MET A 131 5.84 -5.75 -0.86
CA MET A 131 6.46 -6.27 0.36
C MET A 131 5.40 -6.53 1.45
N GLY A 132 4.48 -5.61 1.68
CA GLY A 132 3.40 -5.79 2.63
C GLY A 132 2.47 -6.97 2.28
N ALA A 133 2.30 -7.28 1.00
CA ALA A 133 1.56 -8.48 0.59
C ALA A 133 2.35 -9.76 0.89
N TYR A 134 3.68 -9.77 0.69
CA TYR A 134 4.53 -10.89 1.12
C TYR A 134 4.49 -11.10 2.63
N TRP A 135 4.50 -10.00 3.41
CA TRP A 135 4.51 -10.06 4.87
C TRP A 135 3.19 -10.59 5.47
N ALA A 136 2.10 -10.55 4.74
CA ALA A 136 0.86 -11.19 5.17
C ALA A 136 0.95 -12.74 5.17
N GLY A 137 1.93 -13.32 4.45
CA GLY A 137 2.11 -14.76 4.30
C GLY A 137 2.71 -15.45 5.52
N SER A 138 2.72 -16.79 5.48
CA SER A 138 3.07 -17.68 6.60
C SER A 138 4.51 -17.57 7.12
N ARG A 139 5.43 -16.98 6.36
CA ARG A 139 6.81 -16.75 6.80
C ARG A 139 6.97 -15.51 7.70
N TYR A 140 5.96 -14.66 7.76
CA TYR A 140 5.99 -13.35 8.41
C TYR A 140 4.85 -13.21 9.41
N PHE A 141 3.83 -12.42 9.11
CA PHE A 141 2.68 -12.22 10.01
C PHE A 141 1.76 -13.43 10.11
N ASP A 142 1.77 -14.31 9.11
CA ASP A 142 0.94 -15.54 9.07
C ASP A 142 -0.56 -15.25 9.26
N ILE A 143 -1.05 -14.22 8.57
CA ILE A 143 -2.44 -13.77 8.67
C ILE A 143 -3.30 -14.24 7.50
N LEU A 144 -2.71 -14.68 6.39
CA LEU A 144 -3.44 -15.26 5.25
C LEU A 144 -3.72 -16.74 5.49
N ASN A 145 -4.96 -17.16 5.27
CA ASN A 145 -5.39 -18.54 5.44
C ASN A 145 -5.37 -19.29 4.10
N ASP A 146 -4.48 -20.30 3.99
CA ASP A 146 -4.29 -21.12 2.78
C ASP A 146 -3.97 -20.31 1.51
N VAL A 147 -3.33 -19.16 1.66
CA VAL A 147 -2.83 -18.33 0.57
C VAL A 147 -1.35 -18.05 0.77
N SER A 148 -0.57 -18.29 -0.27
CA SER A 148 0.87 -18.05 -0.28
C SER A 148 1.23 -16.95 -1.27
N PRO A 149 1.75 -15.81 -0.81
CA PRO A 149 2.38 -14.83 -1.67
C PRO A 149 3.67 -15.41 -2.25
N VAL A 150 3.76 -15.50 -3.58
CA VAL A 150 4.93 -16.05 -4.28
C VAL A 150 5.40 -15.07 -5.36
N GLN A 151 6.69 -15.02 -5.66
CA GLN A 151 7.22 -14.11 -6.68
C GLN A 151 6.55 -14.37 -8.04
N TYR A 152 5.87 -13.36 -8.59
CA TYR A 152 5.21 -13.47 -9.89
C TYR A 152 6.19 -13.79 -11.01
N ILE A 153 7.40 -13.20 -11.00
CA ILE A 153 8.43 -13.44 -12.04
C ILE A 153 8.83 -14.91 -12.18
N LYS A 154 8.60 -15.74 -11.16
CA LYS A 154 8.87 -17.18 -11.15
C LYS A 154 7.66 -18.03 -11.54
N ARG A 155 6.50 -17.42 -11.75
CA ARG A 155 5.29 -18.15 -12.10
C ARG A 155 5.31 -18.64 -13.56
N PRO A 156 4.67 -19.78 -13.86
CA PRO A 156 4.44 -20.20 -15.25
C PRO A 156 3.73 -19.08 -16.03
N ASN A 157 4.18 -18.84 -17.27
CA ASN A 157 3.60 -17.85 -18.19
C ASN A 157 3.56 -16.41 -17.65
N ALA A 158 4.38 -16.06 -16.62
CA ALA A 158 4.52 -14.69 -16.19
C ALA A 158 5.02 -13.80 -17.32
N THR A 159 4.39 -12.64 -17.50
CA THR A 159 4.72 -11.67 -18.57
C THR A 159 5.98 -10.86 -18.25
N VAL A 160 6.31 -10.71 -16.95
CA VAL A 160 7.56 -10.14 -16.45
C VAL A 160 8.41 -11.25 -15.84
N ARG A 161 9.69 -11.32 -16.23
CA ARG A 161 10.60 -12.41 -15.83
C ARG A 161 11.81 -11.93 -15.04
N ARG A 162 11.89 -10.64 -14.72
CA ARG A 162 13.02 -10.05 -14.00
C ARG A 162 12.51 -9.03 -13.00
N SER A 163 13.24 -8.90 -11.89
CA SER A 163 12.98 -7.90 -10.85
C SER A 163 13.50 -6.53 -11.32
N TYR A 164 12.61 -5.70 -11.88
CA TYR A 164 12.89 -4.31 -12.24
C TYR A 164 11.58 -3.53 -12.38
N GLY A 165 11.66 -2.20 -12.21
CA GLY A 165 10.50 -1.32 -12.37
C GLY A 165 10.01 -1.28 -13.81
N THR A 166 8.78 -1.74 -14.05
CA THR A 166 8.13 -1.80 -15.36
C THR A 166 6.61 -1.76 -15.20
N VAL A 167 5.86 -2.04 -16.24
CA VAL A 167 4.41 -2.29 -16.17
C VAL A 167 4.11 -3.72 -16.56
N THR A 168 3.04 -4.26 -16.02
CA THR A 168 2.48 -5.56 -16.41
C THR A 168 0.98 -5.43 -16.65
N GLU A 169 0.48 -6.21 -17.62
CA GLU A 169 -0.96 -6.30 -17.84
C GLU A 169 -1.61 -7.03 -16.67
N VAL A 170 -2.66 -6.43 -16.13
CA VAL A 170 -3.55 -7.02 -15.14
C VAL A 170 -5.00 -6.86 -15.59
N ASP A 171 -5.85 -7.79 -15.20
CA ASP A 171 -7.29 -7.67 -15.29
C ASP A 171 -7.80 -7.22 -13.91
N TRP A 172 -8.30 -6.01 -13.80
CA TRP A 172 -8.86 -5.45 -12.57
C TRP A 172 -10.39 -5.38 -12.70
N ASN A 173 -11.08 -6.29 -12.02
CA ASN A 173 -12.54 -6.41 -12.08
C ASN A 173 -13.09 -6.43 -13.54
N GLY A 174 -12.44 -7.20 -14.44
CA GLY A 174 -12.84 -7.32 -15.84
C GLY A 174 -12.33 -6.21 -16.75
N THR A 175 -11.52 -5.26 -16.24
CA THR A 175 -10.90 -4.21 -17.05
C THR A 175 -9.39 -4.42 -17.13
N LYS A 176 -8.86 -4.40 -18.36
CA LYS A 176 -7.41 -4.52 -18.58
C LYS A 176 -6.70 -3.22 -18.27
N GLU A 177 -5.70 -3.31 -17.41
CA GLU A 177 -4.84 -2.20 -17.00
C GLU A 177 -3.37 -2.55 -17.21
N GLN A 178 -2.51 -1.52 -17.39
CA GLN A 178 -1.05 -1.67 -17.40
C GLN A 178 -0.50 -1.05 -16.13
N MET A 179 -0.38 -1.86 -15.08
CA MET A 179 -0.06 -1.40 -13.74
C MET A 179 1.44 -1.48 -13.45
N TYR A 180 1.96 -0.52 -12.66
CA TYR A 180 3.37 -0.53 -12.28
C TYR A 180 3.69 -1.78 -11.46
N PHE A 181 4.81 -2.40 -11.79
CA PHE A 181 5.28 -3.65 -11.21
C PHE A 181 6.76 -3.56 -10.85
N TYR A 182 7.14 -4.02 -9.67
CA TYR A 182 8.52 -4.23 -9.27
C TYR A 182 8.60 -5.44 -8.32
N ASP A 183 8.90 -6.62 -8.86
CA ASP A 183 9.03 -7.89 -8.12
C ASP A 183 7.85 -8.24 -7.19
N GLY A 184 6.65 -7.89 -7.60
CA GLY A 184 5.43 -8.15 -6.86
C GLY A 184 5.06 -9.63 -6.79
N CYS A 185 4.15 -9.96 -5.87
CA CYS A 185 3.70 -11.34 -5.68
C CYS A 185 2.46 -11.71 -6.51
N ALA A 186 2.34 -13.00 -6.81
CA ALA A 186 1.08 -13.67 -7.08
C ALA A 186 0.57 -14.35 -5.79
N LEU A 187 -0.75 -14.39 -5.60
CA LEU A 187 -1.39 -14.83 -4.38
C LEU A 187 -2.04 -16.21 -4.62
N ILE A 188 -1.28 -17.26 -4.33
CA ILE A 188 -1.62 -18.63 -4.73
C ILE A 188 -2.23 -19.39 -3.56
N GLY A 189 -3.43 -19.94 -3.76
CA GLY A 189 -4.11 -20.69 -2.72
C GLY A 189 -5.50 -21.16 -3.15
N ASP A 190 -6.33 -21.51 -2.17
CA ASP A 190 -7.72 -21.91 -2.38
C ASP A 190 -8.58 -20.68 -2.65
N GLU A 191 -8.90 -20.45 -3.92
CA GLU A 191 -9.67 -19.28 -4.38
C GLU A 191 -11.12 -19.25 -3.84
N THR A 192 -11.60 -20.30 -3.20
CA THR A 192 -12.91 -20.29 -2.51
C THR A 192 -12.86 -19.52 -1.18
N LYS A 193 -11.65 -19.23 -0.66
CA LYS A 193 -11.42 -18.59 0.64
C LYS A 193 -11.18 -17.08 0.56
N PHE A 194 -11.12 -16.50 -0.65
CA PHE A 194 -10.90 -15.08 -0.83
C PHE A 194 -11.61 -14.55 -2.08
N LYS A 195 -11.85 -13.26 -2.09
CA LYS A 195 -12.32 -12.54 -3.28
C LYS A 195 -11.12 -12.06 -4.10
N THR A 196 -11.02 -12.48 -5.36
CA THR A 196 -10.05 -11.93 -6.30
C THR A 196 -10.59 -10.64 -6.90
N ILE A 197 -9.82 -9.56 -6.76
CA ILE A 197 -10.12 -8.23 -7.32
C ILE A 197 -9.37 -8.04 -8.65
N ALA A 198 -8.12 -8.51 -8.71
CA ALA A 198 -7.35 -8.42 -9.94
C ALA A 198 -6.49 -9.66 -10.17
N ARG A 199 -6.23 -9.94 -11.46
CA ARG A 199 -5.37 -11.04 -11.92
C ARG A 199 -4.26 -10.54 -12.82
N TYR A 200 -3.13 -11.19 -12.77
CA TYR A 200 -2.10 -11.06 -13.81
C TYR A 200 -2.59 -11.68 -15.13
N ALA A 201 -1.93 -11.32 -16.24
CA ALA A 201 -2.26 -11.84 -17.58
C ALA A 201 -2.17 -13.37 -17.70
N ASN A 202 -1.38 -14.04 -16.84
CA ASN A 202 -1.29 -15.51 -16.78
C ASN A 202 -2.44 -16.16 -15.97
N GLY A 203 -3.37 -15.37 -15.44
CA GLY A 203 -4.50 -15.81 -14.65
C GLY A 203 -4.27 -15.89 -13.14
N ASP A 204 -3.02 -15.79 -12.66
CA ASP A 204 -2.74 -15.82 -11.22
C ASP A 204 -3.36 -14.61 -10.49
N PRO A 205 -3.98 -14.77 -9.31
CA PRO A 205 -4.47 -13.66 -8.50
C PRO A 205 -3.35 -12.66 -8.16
N MET A 206 -3.61 -11.37 -8.38
CA MET A 206 -2.70 -10.24 -8.15
C MET A 206 -3.15 -9.37 -6.97
N ALA A 207 -4.44 -9.18 -6.82
CA ALA A 207 -5.04 -8.45 -5.70
C ALA A 207 -6.24 -9.25 -5.16
N ILE A 208 -6.27 -9.47 -3.85
CA ILE A 208 -7.33 -10.24 -3.19
C ILE A 208 -7.78 -9.57 -1.89
N ILE A 209 -9.01 -9.88 -1.48
CA ILE A 209 -9.53 -9.61 -0.15
C ILE A 209 -9.93 -10.94 0.50
N GLN A 210 -9.32 -11.26 1.64
CA GLN A 210 -9.66 -12.40 2.48
C GLN A 210 -10.12 -11.90 3.85
N GLY A 211 -11.43 -11.86 4.06
CA GLY A 211 -12.00 -11.29 5.27
C GLY A 211 -11.62 -9.82 5.48
N ARG A 212 -10.77 -9.55 6.47
CA ARG A 212 -10.28 -8.20 6.81
C ARG A 212 -8.88 -7.91 6.26
N ILE A 213 -8.35 -8.75 5.40
CA ILE A 213 -7.00 -8.67 4.87
C ILE A 213 -7.08 -8.39 3.38
N GLY A 214 -6.58 -7.25 2.94
CA GLY A 214 -6.41 -6.87 1.55
C GLY A 214 -4.94 -6.86 1.15
N VAL A 215 -4.58 -7.57 0.09
CA VAL A 215 -3.19 -7.63 -0.38
C VAL A 215 -3.12 -7.47 -1.90
N ILE A 216 -2.11 -6.73 -2.37
CA ILE A 216 -1.91 -6.35 -3.76
C ILE A 216 -0.46 -6.61 -4.16
N GLY A 217 -0.24 -7.34 -5.25
CA GLY A 217 1.11 -7.67 -5.74
C GLY A 217 1.77 -6.55 -6.54
N CYS A 218 1.03 -5.80 -7.35
CA CYS A 218 1.51 -4.63 -8.09
C CYS A 218 1.47 -3.36 -7.24
N HIS A 219 1.81 -2.21 -7.86
CA HIS A 219 1.87 -0.91 -7.22
C HIS A 219 0.84 0.07 -7.79
N PRO A 220 -0.45 -0.02 -7.40
CA PRO A 220 -1.46 0.93 -7.84
C PRO A 220 -1.22 2.35 -7.27
N GLU A 221 -0.46 2.48 -6.18
CA GLU A 221 -0.04 3.74 -5.58
C GLU A 221 1.07 4.46 -6.35
N ALA A 222 1.67 3.81 -7.36
CA ALA A 222 2.86 4.30 -8.06
C ALA A 222 2.66 5.74 -8.58
N PRO A 223 3.55 6.70 -8.28
CA PRO A 223 3.47 8.07 -8.78
C PRO A 223 4.00 8.17 -10.22
N LEU A 224 3.68 9.27 -10.90
CA LEU A 224 4.07 9.50 -12.31
C LEU A 224 5.57 9.26 -12.56
N TYR A 225 6.45 9.76 -11.68
CA TYR A 225 7.90 9.67 -11.91
C TYR A 225 8.44 8.23 -11.92
N TRP A 226 7.70 7.24 -11.38
CA TRP A 226 8.09 5.83 -11.54
C TRP A 226 7.89 5.34 -12.97
N TYR A 227 6.93 5.91 -13.70
CA TYR A 227 6.66 5.61 -15.11
C TYR A 227 7.58 6.39 -16.07
N GLU A 228 8.27 7.42 -15.59
CA GLU A 228 9.20 8.24 -16.37
C GLU A 228 10.57 7.57 -16.52
N LYS A 229 10.58 6.40 -17.20
CA LYS A 229 11.80 5.64 -17.50
C LYS A 229 12.20 5.90 -18.95
N PRO A 230 13.27 6.68 -19.24
CA PRO A 230 13.61 7.09 -20.60
C PRO A 230 13.80 5.94 -21.60
N TRP A 231 14.15 4.76 -21.08
CA TRP A 231 14.45 3.58 -21.90
C TRP A 231 13.28 2.58 -22.03
N GLN A 232 12.13 2.79 -21.34
CA GLN A 232 11.03 1.81 -21.34
C GLN A 232 9.76 2.33 -22.00
N TYR A 233 9.61 3.63 -22.19
CA TYR A 233 8.42 4.25 -22.76
C TYR A 233 7.11 3.85 -22.06
N ILE A 234 7.16 3.66 -20.72
CA ILE A 234 6.01 3.22 -19.91
C ILE A 234 5.18 4.38 -19.37
N ASN A 235 5.61 5.63 -19.55
CA ASN A 235 4.92 6.83 -19.08
C ASN A 235 3.47 6.96 -19.60
N LYS A 236 3.19 6.47 -20.80
CA LYS A 236 1.83 6.43 -21.38
C LYS A 236 0.84 5.60 -20.56
N HIS A 237 1.33 4.74 -19.67
CA HIS A 237 0.50 3.85 -18.83
C HIS A 237 0.19 4.46 -17.47
N TRP A 238 0.67 5.68 -17.18
CA TRP A 238 0.29 6.43 -15.97
C TRP A 238 -1.21 6.73 -15.92
N ASN A 239 -1.81 6.97 -17.10
CA ASN A 239 -3.25 7.16 -17.28
C ASN A 239 -3.87 8.14 -16.27
N ASP A 240 -3.24 9.32 -16.12
CA ASP A 240 -3.66 10.42 -15.23
C ASP A 240 -3.95 9.98 -13.77
N GLY A 241 -3.20 8.99 -13.28
CA GLY A 241 -3.36 8.51 -11.90
C GLY A 241 -4.57 7.59 -11.67
N ARG A 242 -5.17 7.05 -12.74
CA ARG A 242 -6.33 6.15 -12.64
C ARG A 242 -6.12 5.00 -11.64
N HIS A 243 -4.89 4.48 -11.50
CA HIS A 243 -4.61 3.39 -10.57
C HIS A 243 -4.78 3.80 -9.10
N HIS A 244 -4.61 5.08 -8.75
CA HIS A 244 -4.93 5.60 -7.41
C HIS A 244 -6.42 5.44 -7.10
N THR A 245 -7.31 5.69 -8.08
CA THR A 245 -8.75 5.44 -7.90
C THR A 245 -9.04 3.95 -7.68
N LEU A 246 -8.39 3.06 -8.43
CA LEU A 246 -8.52 1.62 -8.23
C LEU A 246 -8.06 1.18 -6.84
N LEU A 247 -6.98 1.78 -6.33
CA LEU A 247 -6.52 1.54 -4.96
C LEU A 247 -7.54 2.03 -3.93
N LEU A 248 -8.09 3.23 -4.11
CA LEU A 248 -9.13 3.77 -3.23
C LEU A 248 -10.37 2.86 -3.20
N ASP A 249 -10.83 2.42 -4.36
CA ASP A 249 -11.97 1.51 -4.48
C ASP A 249 -11.68 0.17 -3.76
N PHE A 250 -10.46 -0.37 -3.92
CA PHE A 250 -10.03 -1.57 -3.22
C PHE A 250 -10.05 -1.40 -1.70
N VAL A 251 -9.52 -0.29 -1.19
CA VAL A 251 -9.48 -0.03 0.26
C VAL A 251 -10.89 0.24 0.80
N ASN A 252 -11.75 0.91 0.04
CA ASN A 252 -13.15 1.11 0.40
C ASN A 252 -13.94 -0.21 0.44
N GLU A 253 -13.62 -1.16 -0.44
CA GLU A 253 -14.20 -2.50 -0.41
C GLU A 253 -13.66 -3.33 0.77
N LEU A 254 -12.36 -3.25 1.05
CA LEU A 254 -11.73 -3.91 2.19
C LEU A 254 -12.31 -3.44 3.52
N CYS A 255 -12.48 -2.14 3.67
CA CYS A 255 -12.95 -1.49 4.88
C CYS A 255 -14.12 -0.55 4.55
N PRO A 256 -15.36 -1.08 4.33
CA PRO A 256 -16.51 -0.26 3.97
C PRO A 256 -16.79 0.82 5.01
N VAL A 257 -17.13 2.01 4.55
CA VAL A 257 -17.60 3.08 5.44
C VAL A 257 -19.01 2.73 5.88
N SER A 258 -19.18 2.50 7.17
CA SER A 258 -20.48 2.24 7.82
C SER A 258 -21.38 3.47 7.84
#